data_9d4193a9bd39bee73a3cc5e259215c2c
#
_entry.id   9d4193a9bd39bee73a3cc5e259215c2c
#
_cell.length_a   1.000
_cell.length_b   1.000
_cell.length_c   1.000
_cell.angle_alpha   90.00
_cell.angle_beta   90.00
_cell.angle_gamma   90.00
#
_symmetry.space_group_name_H-M   'P 1'
#
loop_
_entity.id
_entity.type
_entity.pdbx_description
1 polymer ?
#
loop_
_entity_poly.entity_id
_entity_poly.type
_entity_poly.pdbx_seq_one_letter_code
_entity_poly.pdbx_strand_id
1 'polypeptide(L)'
;ITLDHPPLNSVSKRMMVEMMRALDEFEQNDVVRAIMVKANGPDFSYGADGGDVKKGINGEAEEISESFSVLGNRLVERIDCCPKPTLVAAKGRCIGGSTAMFNAFDIRIVGEGFRMHDGDIYYGTVGSWGMSSLRLPMWIGRNKVLDYMFLNEDFTGRQCYELGLASEVVADELVEVVGLATAKKMSKA
;
A
#
# COMPACT_ATOMS: atom_id res chain seq x y z
N ILE A 1 -3.25 11.36 -5.27
CA ILE A 1 -4.03 10.94 -4.08
C ILE A 1 -3.13 11.08 -2.86
N THR A 2 -3.68 11.61 -1.77
CA THR A 2 -2.94 11.72 -0.50
C THR A 2 -3.72 10.97 0.58
N LEU A 3 -3.08 9.99 1.22
CA LEU A 3 -3.62 9.36 2.42
C LEU A 3 -3.52 10.35 3.57
N ASP A 4 -4.63 10.64 4.23
CA ASP A 4 -4.71 11.59 5.34
C ASP A 4 -5.71 11.13 6.39
N HIS A 5 -5.29 10.17 7.21
CA HIS A 5 -6.07 9.60 8.31
C HIS A 5 -5.20 9.53 9.59
N PRO A 6 -4.97 10.70 10.22
CA PRO A 6 -4.10 10.78 11.39
C PRO A 6 -4.67 9.99 12.58
N PRO A 7 -3.81 9.49 13.48
CA PRO A 7 -2.35 9.70 13.45
C PRO A 7 -1.60 8.65 12.62
N LEU A 8 -2.21 7.54 12.23
CA LEU A 8 -1.54 6.33 11.73
C LEU A 8 -1.78 6.05 10.24
N ASN A 9 -2.57 6.84 9.56
CA ASN A 9 -3.04 6.56 8.21
C ASN A 9 -3.58 5.12 8.04
N SER A 10 -4.28 4.62 9.10
CA SER A 10 -4.90 3.30 9.06
C SER A 10 -5.92 3.23 7.93
N VAL A 11 -5.89 2.14 7.19
CA VAL A 11 -6.76 1.93 6.02
C VAL A 11 -8.14 1.50 6.52
N SER A 12 -9.06 2.46 6.62
CA SER A 12 -10.47 2.23 6.97
C SER A 12 -11.29 1.85 5.75
N LYS A 13 -12.47 1.25 5.96
CA LYS A 13 -13.44 0.97 4.88
C LYS A 13 -13.76 2.24 4.07
N ARG A 14 -13.91 3.37 4.76
CA ARG A 14 -14.16 4.67 4.13
C ARG A 14 -13.01 5.08 3.22
N MET A 15 -11.77 5.01 3.71
CA MET A 15 -10.58 5.31 2.90
C MET A 15 -10.49 4.42 1.66
N MET A 16 -10.79 3.11 1.79
CA MET A 16 -10.80 2.20 0.66
C MET A 16 -11.79 2.62 -0.42
N VAL A 17 -13.02 2.97 -0.02
CA VAL A 17 -14.08 3.43 -0.94
C VAL A 17 -13.69 4.76 -1.59
N GLU A 18 -13.18 5.71 -0.82
CA GLU A 18 -12.74 7.01 -1.34
C GLU A 18 -11.56 6.87 -2.32
N MET A 19 -10.60 5.98 -2.03
CA MET A 19 -9.49 5.68 -2.94
C MET A 19 -9.99 5.07 -4.26
N MET A 20 -10.88 4.08 -4.19
CA MET A 20 -11.44 3.46 -5.40
C MET A 20 -12.21 4.47 -6.24
N ARG A 21 -13.01 5.36 -5.63
CA ARG A 21 -13.69 6.44 -6.34
C ARG A 21 -12.71 7.40 -7.02
N ALA A 22 -11.62 7.77 -6.33
CA ALA A 22 -10.59 8.62 -6.92
C ALA A 22 -9.89 7.95 -8.10
N LEU A 23 -9.65 6.64 -8.02
CA LEU A 23 -9.11 5.86 -9.16
C LEU A 23 -10.09 5.87 -10.33
N ASP A 24 -11.38 5.60 -10.11
CA ASP A 24 -12.42 5.62 -11.15
C ASP A 24 -12.52 6.99 -11.82
N GLU A 25 -12.49 8.07 -11.05
CA GLU A 25 -12.51 9.45 -11.57
C GLU A 25 -11.27 9.75 -12.42
N PHE A 26 -10.08 9.36 -11.95
CA PHE A 26 -8.84 9.58 -12.69
C PHE A 26 -8.73 8.72 -13.94
N GLU A 27 -9.24 7.50 -13.91
CA GLU A 27 -9.29 6.64 -15.09
C GLU A 27 -10.15 7.22 -16.21
N GLN A 28 -11.30 7.80 -15.87
CA GLN A 28 -12.24 8.42 -16.80
C GLN A 28 -11.78 9.80 -17.34
N ASN A 29 -10.80 10.41 -16.71
CA ASN A 29 -10.30 11.72 -17.06
C ASN A 29 -9.10 11.64 -18.02
N ASP A 30 -9.30 11.90 -19.30
CA ASP A 30 -8.27 11.83 -20.35
C ASP A 30 -7.08 12.76 -20.12
N VAL A 31 -7.20 13.79 -19.29
CA VAL A 31 -6.10 14.68 -18.92
C VAL A 31 -5.14 14.01 -17.94
N VAL A 32 -5.63 13.09 -17.11
CA VAL A 32 -4.82 12.33 -16.17
C VAL A 32 -4.07 11.22 -16.92
N ARG A 33 -2.74 11.28 -16.90
CA ARG A 33 -1.88 10.32 -17.61
C ARG A 33 -1.11 9.38 -16.68
N ALA A 34 -0.99 9.72 -15.42
CA ALA A 34 -0.37 8.89 -14.37
C ALA A 34 -0.98 9.25 -13.02
N ILE A 35 -1.02 8.29 -12.11
CA ILE A 35 -1.60 8.46 -10.77
C ILE A 35 -0.51 8.23 -9.73
N MET A 36 -0.31 9.21 -8.85
CA MET A 36 0.61 9.08 -7.72
C MET A 36 -0.17 9.05 -6.41
N VAL A 37 0.22 8.11 -5.53
CA VAL A 37 -0.27 8.03 -4.14
C VAL A 37 0.88 8.37 -3.19
N LYS A 38 0.58 9.15 -2.18
CA LYS A 38 1.45 9.48 -1.05
C LYS A 38 0.67 9.53 0.25
N ALA A 39 1.35 9.70 1.37
CA ALA A 39 0.71 9.89 2.67
C ALA A 39 1.16 11.19 3.34
N ASN A 40 0.28 11.84 4.08
CA ASN A 40 0.63 12.89 5.02
C ASN A 40 1.21 12.29 6.31
N GLY A 41 2.06 13.08 6.99
CA GLY A 41 2.69 12.64 8.24
C GLY A 41 4.01 11.87 8.04
N PRO A 42 4.54 11.26 9.13
CA PRO A 42 5.83 10.60 9.10
C PRO A 42 5.81 9.21 8.46
N ASP A 43 4.66 8.54 8.47
CA ASP A 43 4.49 7.16 8.07
C ASP A 43 3.52 7.03 6.89
N PHE A 44 3.72 6.01 6.07
CA PHE A 44 2.82 5.71 4.96
C PHE A 44 1.48 5.20 5.48
N SER A 45 1.46 4.09 6.22
CA SER A 45 0.23 3.54 6.81
C SER A 45 0.53 2.39 7.77
N TYR A 46 -0.24 2.31 8.83
CA TYR A 46 -0.20 1.20 9.79
C TYR A 46 -1.17 0.05 9.44
N GLY A 47 -1.65 0.00 8.19
CA GLY A 47 -2.49 -1.10 7.72
C GLY A 47 -3.95 -0.98 8.13
N ALA A 48 -4.59 -2.11 8.36
CA ALA A 48 -6.01 -2.20 8.64
C ALA A 48 -6.46 -1.32 9.83
N ASP A 49 -7.56 -0.58 9.67
CA ASP A 49 -8.16 0.17 10.77
C ASP A 49 -8.74 -0.77 11.83
N GLY A 50 -8.18 -0.69 13.04
CA GLY A 50 -8.56 -1.58 14.14
C GLY A 50 -10.02 -1.39 14.59
N GLY A 51 -10.59 -0.20 14.41
CA GLY A 51 -11.99 0.08 14.72
C GLY A 51 -12.93 -0.67 13.77
N ASP A 52 -12.68 -0.59 12.46
CA ASP A 52 -13.46 -1.30 11.45
C ASP A 52 -13.31 -2.83 11.57
N VAL A 53 -12.09 -3.31 11.82
CA VAL A 53 -11.85 -4.74 12.07
C VAL A 53 -12.62 -5.23 13.28
N LYS A 54 -12.60 -4.50 14.39
CA LYS A 54 -13.31 -4.86 15.62
C LYS A 54 -14.82 -4.90 15.41
N LYS A 55 -15.40 -3.91 14.71
CA LYS A 55 -16.83 -3.90 14.37
C LYS A 55 -17.22 -5.13 13.57
N GLY A 56 -16.43 -5.47 12.55
CA GLY A 56 -16.67 -6.67 11.74
C GLY A 56 -16.63 -7.97 12.56
N ILE A 57 -15.67 -8.11 13.47
CA ILE A 57 -15.57 -9.29 14.36
C ILE A 57 -16.77 -9.37 15.30
N ASN A 58 -17.22 -8.23 15.85
CA ASN A 58 -18.35 -8.18 16.78
C ASN A 58 -19.71 -8.28 16.09
N GLY A 59 -19.79 -8.24 14.76
CA GLY A 59 -21.06 -8.19 14.02
C GLY A 59 -21.83 -6.88 14.26
N GLU A 60 -21.15 -5.80 14.56
CA GLU A 60 -21.75 -4.49 14.78
C GLU A 60 -22.23 -3.90 13.44
N ALA A 61 -23.29 -3.10 13.50
CA ALA A 61 -23.78 -2.40 12.31
C ALA A 61 -22.73 -1.41 11.79
N GLU A 62 -22.47 -1.46 10.49
CA GLU A 62 -21.49 -0.63 9.82
C GLU A 62 -22.16 0.17 8.68
N GLU A 63 -21.71 1.41 8.46
CA GLU A 63 -22.16 2.24 7.33
C GLU A 63 -21.89 1.54 5.98
N ILE A 64 -20.75 0.88 5.87
CA ILE A 64 -20.36 0.09 4.70
C ILE A 64 -20.54 -1.39 5.06
N SER A 65 -21.58 -2.02 4.52
CA SER A 65 -21.96 -3.41 4.81
C SER A 65 -20.99 -4.46 4.25
N GLU A 66 -20.18 -4.10 3.23
CA GLU A 66 -19.21 -5.01 2.65
C GLU A 66 -18.10 -5.34 3.64
N SER A 67 -17.66 -6.62 3.67
CA SER A 67 -16.64 -7.03 4.62
C SER A 67 -15.30 -6.31 4.38
N PHE A 68 -14.58 -6.06 5.45
CA PHE A 68 -13.28 -5.37 5.43
C PHE A 68 -12.27 -6.04 4.47
N SER A 69 -12.20 -7.37 4.52
CA SER A 69 -11.28 -8.14 3.67
C SER A 69 -11.66 -8.08 2.19
N VAL A 70 -12.94 -8.09 1.86
CA VAL A 70 -13.41 -7.98 0.46
C VAL A 70 -13.06 -6.61 -0.09
N LEU A 71 -13.31 -5.53 0.67
CA LEU A 71 -12.93 -4.18 0.26
C LEU A 71 -11.42 -4.03 0.08
N GLY A 72 -10.61 -4.57 1.01
CA GLY A 72 -9.15 -4.54 0.91
C GLY A 72 -8.64 -5.26 -0.33
N ASN A 73 -9.17 -6.45 -0.64
CA ASN A 73 -8.81 -7.17 -1.86
C ASN A 73 -9.20 -6.39 -3.12
N ARG A 74 -10.40 -5.82 -3.14
CA ARG A 74 -10.88 -5.01 -4.26
C ARG A 74 -10.02 -3.76 -4.47
N LEU A 75 -9.62 -3.06 -3.40
CA LEU A 75 -8.74 -1.91 -3.50
C LEU A 75 -7.39 -2.29 -4.12
N VAL A 76 -6.77 -3.37 -3.65
CA VAL A 76 -5.49 -3.84 -4.20
C VAL A 76 -5.62 -4.21 -5.66
N GLU A 77 -6.68 -4.94 -6.04
CA GLU A 77 -6.97 -5.29 -7.44
C GLU A 77 -7.18 -4.04 -8.31
N ARG A 78 -7.92 -3.04 -7.80
CA ARG A 78 -8.14 -1.79 -8.53
C ARG A 78 -6.87 -0.99 -8.78
N ILE A 79 -5.90 -1.04 -7.88
CA ILE A 79 -4.59 -0.42 -8.08
C ILE A 79 -3.79 -1.22 -9.11
N ASP A 80 -3.70 -2.52 -8.91
CA ASP A 80 -2.89 -3.44 -9.73
C ASP A 80 -3.37 -3.52 -11.20
N CYS A 81 -4.69 -3.45 -11.41
CA CYS A 81 -5.31 -3.48 -12.73
C CYS A 81 -5.63 -2.10 -13.30
N CYS A 82 -5.11 -1.02 -12.71
CA CYS A 82 -5.35 0.33 -13.19
C CYS A 82 -4.81 0.50 -14.62
N PRO A 83 -5.63 0.95 -15.59
CA PRO A 83 -5.18 1.10 -16.98
C PRO A 83 -4.20 2.28 -17.17
N LYS A 84 -4.04 3.13 -16.16
CA LYS A 84 -3.07 4.23 -16.16
C LYS A 84 -1.90 3.89 -15.25
N PRO A 85 -0.68 4.29 -15.62
CA PRO A 85 0.50 4.05 -14.79
C PRO A 85 0.33 4.60 -13.37
N THR A 86 0.64 3.77 -12.39
CA THR A 86 0.50 4.08 -10.97
C THR A 86 1.84 4.18 -10.27
N LEU A 87 1.96 5.10 -9.32
CA LEU A 87 3.17 5.29 -8.52
C LEU A 87 2.79 5.51 -7.05
N VAL A 88 3.56 4.92 -6.15
CA VAL A 88 3.52 5.24 -4.73
C VAL A 88 4.83 5.86 -4.26
N ALA A 89 4.71 6.92 -3.48
CA ALA A 89 5.81 7.60 -2.81
C ALA A 89 5.62 7.45 -1.28
N ALA A 90 6.41 6.58 -0.67
CA ALA A 90 6.20 6.15 0.72
C ALA A 90 7.46 6.35 1.59
N LYS A 91 7.26 6.79 2.82
CA LYS A 91 8.30 6.87 3.85
C LYS A 91 7.79 6.35 5.17
N GLY A 92 8.68 6.13 6.12
CA GLY A 92 8.33 5.63 7.45
C GLY A 92 7.70 4.23 7.41
N ARG A 93 6.71 3.98 8.22
CA ARG A 93 6.08 2.66 8.38
C ARG A 93 5.05 2.34 7.29
N CYS A 94 5.11 1.10 6.82
CA CYS A 94 4.13 0.47 5.94
C CYS A 94 3.83 -0.93 6.50
N ILE A 95 2.69 -1.10 7.16
CA ILE A 95 2.42 -2.28 8.01
C ILE A 95 1.18 -3.04 7.54
N GLY A 96 1.20 -4.37 7.65
CA GLY A 96 0.06 -5.25 7.42
C GLY A 96 -0.59 -5.05 6.05
N GLY A 97 -1.90 -4.87 5.99
CA GLY A 97 -2.64 -4.70 4.72
C GLY A 97 -2.15 -3.55 3.84
N SER A 98 -1.49 -2.52 4.40
CA SER A 98 -0.90 -1.46 3.59
C SER A 98 0.31 -1.92 2.77
N THR A 99 0.98 -3.02 3.15
CA THR A 99 2.06 -3.61 2.36
C THR A 99 1.52 -4.21 1.06
N ALA A 100 0.35 -4.84 1.11
CA ALA A 100 -0.32 -5.36 -0.09
C ALA A 100 -0.71 -4.21 -1.04
N MET A 101 -1.27 -3.13 -0.48
CA MET A 101 -1.59 -1.90 -1.24
C MET A 101 -0.33 -1.28 -1.85
N PHE A 102 0.75 -1.11 -1.08
CA PHE A 102 2.03 -0.59 -1.54
C PHE A 102 2.60 -1.41 -2.71
N ASN A 103 2.56 -2.72 -2.60
CA ASN A 103 3.09 -3.63 -3.62
C ASN A 103 2.24 -3.71 -4.89
N ALA A 104 1.02 -3.18 -4.90
CA ALA A 104 0.14 -3.16 -6.07
C ALA A 104 0.47 -2.05 -7.08
N PHE A 105 1.24 -1.04 -6.71
CA PHE A 105 1.64 0.05 -7.61
C PHE A 105 2.74 -0.40 -8.60
N ASP A 106 2.74 0.17 -9.81
CA ASP A 106 3.76 -0.12 -10.84
C ASP A 106 5.14 0.38 -10.43
N ILE A 107 5.23 1.60 -9.93
CA ILE A 107 6.47 2.24 -9.49
C ILE A 107 6.38 2.56 -8.00
N ARG A 108 7.42 2.22 -7.26
CA ARG A 108 7.48 2.40 -5.81
C ARG A 108 8.75 3.13 -5.43
N ILE A 109 8.60 4.37 -4.97
CA ILE A 109 9.70 5.22 -4.46
C ILE A 109 9.61 5.26 -2.95
N VAL A 110 10.69 4.95 -2.28
CA VAL A 110 10.71 4.87 -0.82
C VAL A 110 11.81 5.75 -0.21
N GLY A 111 11.57 6.19 1.01
CA GLY A 111 12.56 6.88 1.81
C GLY A 111 13.59 5.93 2.43
N GLU A 112 14.76 6.45 2.83
CA GLU A 112 15.77 5.68 3.59
C GLU A 112 15.21 5.18 4.93
N GLY A 113 14.30 5.96 5.53
CA GLY A 113 13.58 5.59 6.75
C GLY A 113 12.44 4.59 6.53
N PHE A 114 12.11 4.21 5.30
CA PHE A 114 11.00 3.29 5.02
C PHE A 114 11.22 1.93 5.65
N ARG A 115 10.13 1.39 6.24
CA ARG A 115 10.08 0.06 6.87
C ARG A 115 8.79 -0.63 6.49
N MET A 116 8.90 -1.73 5.76
CA MET A 116 7.78 -2.60 5.42
C MET A 116 7.71 -3.75 6.41
N HIS A 117 6.53 -4.00 6.97
CA HIS A 117 6.30 -5.00 8.02
C HIS A 117 4.98 -5.73 7.81
N ASP A 118 4.98 -7.06 7.84
CA ASP A 118 3.73 -7.82 7.71
C ASP A 118 2.88 -7.72 9.00
N GLY A 119 3.39 -8.22 10.10
CA GLY A 119 2.73 -8.19 11.40
C GLY A 119 1.58 -9.19 11.57
N ASP A 120 1.04 -9.76 10.51
CA ASP A 120 -0.16 -10.62 10.54
C ASP A 120 0.04 -11.89 11.36
N ILE A 121 1.27 -12.41 11.40
CA ILE A 121 1.61 -13.63 12.15
C ILE A 121 1.34 -13.51 13.66
N TYR A 122 1.48 -12.32 14.25
CA TYR A 122 1.16 -12.08 15.66
C TYR A 122 -0.32 -12.24 15.98
N TYR A 123 -1.16 -12.09 14.98
CA TYR A 123 -2.61 -12.25 15.10
C TYR A 123 -3.06 -13.66 14.68
N GLY A 124 -2.12 -14.59 14.41
CA GLY A 124 -2.43 -15.94 13.96
C GLY A 124 -3.01 -16.01 12.54
N THR A 125 -2.72 -15.00 11.73
CA THR A 125 -3.16 -14.91 10.34
C THR A 125 -1.98 -14.68 9.40
N VAL A 126 -2.24 -14.63 8.11
CA VAL A 126 -1.26 -14.31 7.06
C VAL A 126 -1.82 -13.22 6.16
N GLY A 127 -0.97 -12.44 5.55
CA GLY A 127 -1.35 -11.36 4.65
C GLY A 127 -2.31 -11.84 3.56
N SER A 128 -3.59 -11.45 3.67
CA SER A 128 -4.67 -11.90 2.79
C SER A 128 -5.05 -10.89 1.71
N TRP A 129 -4.82 -9.59 1.96
CA TRP A 129 -5.15 -8.55 0.99
C TRP A 129 -4.31 -8.69 -0.27
N GLY A 130 -4.97 -8.56 -1.42
CA GLY A 130 -4.32 -8.68 -2.71
C GLY A 130 -3.55 -9.97 -2.90
N MET A 131 -3.87 -11.00 -2.11
CA MET A 131 -3.17 -12.28 -2.14
C MET A 131 -1.65 -12.12 -1.90
N SER A 132 -1.22 -11.22 -1.01
CA SER A 132 0.20 -10.90 -0.80
C SER A 132 1.02 -12.14 -0.42
N SER A 133 0.45 -13.08 0.36
CA SER A 133 1.08 -14.37 0.68
C SER A 133 1.34 -15.28 -0.53
N LEU A 134 0.68 -15.05 -1.67
CA LEU A 134 0.94 -15.74 -2.93
C LEU A 134 1.82 -14.90 -3.88
N ARG A 135 1.62 -13.60 -3.93
CA ARG A 135 2.31 -12.70 -4.89
C ARG A 135 3.75 -12.41 -4.49
N LEU A 136 4.02 -12.16 -3.21
CA LEU A 136 5.38 -11.88 -2.74
C LEU A 136 6.37 -13.03 -3.07
N PRO A 137 6.04 -14.32 -2.87
CA PRO A 137 6.93 -15.42 -3.27
C PRO A 137 7.29 -15.44 -4.75
N MET A 138 6.39 -14.95 -5.61
CA MET A 138 6.65 -14.85 -7.06
C MET A 138 7.66 -13.75 -7.39
N TRP A 139 7.76 -12.73 -6.57
CA TRP A 139 8.66 -11.58 -6.81
C TRP A 139 10.02 -11.73 -6.15
N ILE A 140 10.06 -12.20 -4.90
CA ILE A 140 11.28 -12.24 -4.09
C ILE A 140 11.70 -13.64 -3.67
N GLY A 141 10.96 -14.66 -4.10
CA GLY A 141 11.22 -16.05 -3.77
C GLY A 141 10.66 -16.47 -2.40
N ARG A 142 10.25 -17.73 -2.32
CA ARG A 142 9.56 -18.30 -1.15
C ARG A 142 10.36 -18.14 0.15
N ASN A 143 11.66 -18.40 0.14
CA ASN A 143 12.44 -18.36 1.37
C ASN A 143 12.50 -16.96 1.98
N LYS A 144 12.68 -15.92 1.16
CA LYS A 144 12.68 -14.53 1.65
C LYS A 144 11.32 -14.11 2.23
N VAL A 145 10.23 -14.59 1.66
CA VAL A 145 8.89 -14.33 2.21
C VAL A 145 8.68 -15.06 3.54
N LEU A 146 9.19 -16.27 3.68
CA LEU A 146 9.11 -17.00 4.96
C LEU A 146 9.93 -16.33 6.06
N ASP A 147 11.14 -15.82 5.74
CA ASP A 147 11.93 -15.00 6.66
C ASP A 147 11.11 -13.77 7.10
N TYR A 148 10.58 -13.03 6.15
CA TYR A 148 9.78 -11.82 6.40
C TYR A 148 8.55 -12.09 7.26
N MET A 149 7.80 -13.15 6.96
CA MET A 149 6.56 -13.46 7.68
C MET A 149 6.83 -14.13 9.03
N PHE A 150 7.68 -15.16 9.09
CA PHE A 150 7.83 -15.97 10.30
C PHE A 150 8.83 -15.39 11.30
N LEU A 151 9.90 -14.72 10.84
CA LEU A 151 10.80 -14.01 11.74
C LEU A 151 10.22 -12.65 12.12
N ASN A 152 9.20 -12.21 11.38
CA ASN A 152 8.48 -10.96 11.60
C ASN A 152 9.41 -9.75 11.68
N GLU A 153 10.39 -9.69 10.78
CA GLU A 153 11.37 -8.62 10.66
C GLU A 153 10.92 -7.57 9.64
N ASP A 154 11.37 -6.35 9.84
CA ASP A 154 11.14 -5.28 8.87
C ASP A 154 12.00 -5.48 7.63
N PHE A 155 11.46 -5.24 6.44
CA PHE A 155 12.26 -4.90 5.28
C PHE A 155 12.50 -3.38 5.24
N THR A 156 13.76 -2.99 5.28
CA THR A 156 14.16 -1.59 5.10
C THR A 156 13.93 -1.12 3.66
N GLY A 157 13.87 0.20 3.43
CA GLY A 157 13.76 0.74 2.07
C GLY A 157 14.87 0.21 1.15
N ARG A 158 16.10 0.08 1.65
CA ARG A 158 17.24 -0.49 0.92
C ARG A 158 17.02 -1.96 0.56
N GLN A 159 16.55 -2.78 1.51
CA GLN A 159 16.22 -4.18 1.24
C GLN A 159 15.05 -4.31 0.25
N CYS A 160 14.03 -3.46 0.36
CA CYS A 160 12.95 -3.43 -0.64
C CYS A 160 13.49 -3.13 -2.05
N TYR A 161 14.44 -2.21 -2.20
CA TYR A 161 15.09 -1.92 -3.47
C TYR A 161 15.90 -3.12 -3.99
N GLU A 162 16.74 -3.71 -3.15
CA GLU A 162 17.59 -4.85 -3.50
C GLU A 162 16.79 -6.11 -3.89
N LEU A 163 15.60 -6.27 -3.30
CA LEU A 163 14.64 -7.34 -3.61
C LEU A 163 13.71 -7.02 -4.80
N GLY A 164 13.79 -5.82 -5.38
CA GLY A 164 12.90 -5.39 -6.45
C GLY A 164 11.50 -4.98 -6.00
N LEU A 165 11.26 -4.85 -4.69
CA LEU A 165 10.00 -4.35 -4.13
C LEU A 165 9.89 -2.82 -4.16
N ALA A 166 11.01 -2.11 -4.31
CA ALA A 166 11.04 -0.68 -4.55
C ALA A 166 11.86 -0.37 -5.80
N SER A 167 11.44 0.67 -6.53
CA SER A 167 12.11 1.11 -7.76
C SER A 167 13.28 2.06 -7.47
N GLU A 168 13.19 2.81 -6.37
CA GLU A 168 14.20 3.79 -5.97
C GLU A 168 14.14 4.04 -4.45
N VAL A 169 15.31 4.32 -3.86
CA VAL A 169 15.44 4.75 -2.45
C VAL A 169 16.08 6.13 -2.43
N VAL A 170 15.48 7.06 -1.72
CA VAL A 170 15.94 8.45 -1.60
C VAL A 170 15.87 8.92 -0.15
N ALA A 171 16.48 10.04 0.18
CA ALA A 171 16.29 10.67 1.48
C ALA A 171 14.80 10.96 1.73
N ASP A 172 14.32 10.80 2.96
CA ASP A 172 12.88 10.87 3.29
C ASP A 172 12.22 12.17 2.85
N GLU A 173 12.94 13.28 2.93
CA GLU A 173 12.47 14.60 2.49
C GLU A 173 12.35 14.75 0.97
N LEU A 174 13.01 13.89 0.20
CA LEU A 174 12.98 13.91 -1.27
C LEU A 174 11.93 12.98 -1.87
N VAL A 175 11.31 12.11 -1.08
CA VAL A 175 10.38 11.08 -1.56
C VAL A 175 9.26 11.68 -2.41
N GLU A 176 8.63 12.74 -1.96
CA GLU A 176 7.54 13.39 -2.69
C GLU A 176 8.04 14.10 -3.96
N VAL A 177 9.16 14.79 -3.89
CA VAL A 177 9.74 15.53 -5.02
C VAL A 177 10.15 14.58 -6.13
N VAL A 178 10.84 13.49 -5.78
CA VAL A 178 11.25 12.45 -6.73
C VAL A 178 10.03 11.72 -7.28
N GLY A 179 9.04 11.40 -6.42
CA GLY A 179 7.77 10.83 -6.83
C GLY A 179 7.05 11.66 -7.89
N LEU A 180 6.91 12.95 -7.66
CA LEU A 180 6.30 13.89 -8.63
C LEU A 180 7.09 13.99 -9.93
N ALA A 181 8.43 14.02 -9.86
CA ALA A 181 9.28 14.05 -11.03
C ALA A 181 9.13 12.76 -11.87
N THR A 182 9.03 11.61 -11.20
CA THR A 182 8.83 10.31 -11.84
C THR A 182 7.44 10.21 -12.44
N ALA A 183 6.38 10.61 -11.73
CA ALA A 183 5.02 10.65 -12.28
C ALA A 183 4.93 11.53 -13.53
N LYS A 184 5.64 12.67 -13.57
CA LYS A 184 5.75 13.51 -14.78
C LYS A 184 6.48 12.83 -15.93
N LYS A 185 7.43 11.94 -15.67
CA LYS A 185 8.05 11.13 -16.75
C LYS A 185 7.06 10.09 -17.25
N MET A 186 6.37 9.38 -16.34
CA MET A 186 5.35 8.38 -16.68
C MET A 186 4.22 8.97 -17.53
N SER A 187 3.81 10.21 -17.23
CA SER A 187 2.72 10.88 -17.97
C SER A 187 3.03 11.20 -19.44
N LYS A 188 4.28 11.02 -19.89
CA LYS A 188 4.71 11.27 -21.28
C LYS A 188 4.77 9.98 -22.11
N ALA A 189 4.69 8.82 -21.45
CA ALA A 189 4.62 7.53 -22.11
C ALA A 189 3.17 7.26 -22.53
#